data_d761d70b7fa2d9190208c5cf12e99029
#
_entry.id   d761d70b7fa2d9190208c5cf12e99029
#
_cell.length_a   1.000
_cell.length_b   1.000
_cell.length_c   1.000
_cell.angle_alpha   90.00
_cell.angle_beta   90.00
_cell.angle_gamma   90.00
#
_symmetry.space_group_name_H-M   'P 1'
#
loop_
_entity.id
_entity.type
_entity.pdbx_description
1 polymer ?
#
loop_
_entity_poly.entity_id
_entity_poly.type
_entity_poly.pdbx_seq_one_letter_code
_entity_poly.pdbx_strand_id
1 'polypeptide(L)'
;MAEKKPIVAITMGDPAGNGPEITVKALAHADVYDRVKPLVVGDASMIEKVLGIAGHPEMSVRRVESVAEATFEPGTIDVFHMDLIDPDKFEFGKVSAMCGMAAFKSVVKAIELAMAGEVDATCTNALNKEAMNLALEPEGRHFDGHTEIYATYTGTSSYAMMLAHHDLRVVHVSTHCALREACDRVKKDRVLEVIKLGNDACLRLGIEHPRVAVAGLNPHAGENGLFGTEEIEEIAPAIEAARAEGIDVEGPLPSDSLFSKALGGWYDIVVVMYHDQGHIPLKTVGFVYDREAQAWQAVEGVNVSLGLPIVRTSVDHGTGFDQAGKGTSNELSLLNAIDYAARLASDR
;
A
#
# COMPACT_ATOMS: atom_id res chain seq x y z
N MET A 1 -5.61 -14.20 27.03
CA MET A 1 -6.53 -14.64 25.96
C MET A 1 -5.70 -14.69 24.70
N ALA A 2 -5.82 -15.71 23.84
CA ALA A 2 -5.12 -15.68 22.55
C ALA A 2 -5.60 -14.46 21.78
N GLU A 3 -4.67 -13.65 21.29
CA GLU A 3 -4.95 -12.46 20.49
C GLU A 3 -5.74 -12.88 19.24
N LYS A 4 -6.88 -12.24 18.96
CA LYS A 4 -7.74 -12.59 17.84
C LYS A 4 -7.00 -12.21 16.54
N LYS A 5 -6.60 -13.20 15.75
CA LYS A 5 -5.95 -12.93 14.45
C LYS A 5 -6.89 -12.14 13.54
N PRO A 6 -6.46 -11.00 12.97
CA PRO A 6 -7.31 -10.20 12.09
C PRO A 6 -7.58 -10.93 10.76
N ILE A 7 -8.77 -10.71 10.21
CA ILE A 7 -9.13 -11.15 8.86
C ILE A 7 -8.65 -10.08 7.87
N VAL A 8 -7.78 -10.47 6.94
CA VAL A 8 -7.23 -9.58 5.92
C VAL A 8 -7.76 -9.96 4.55
N ALA A 9 -8.54 -9.07 3.94
CA ALA A 9 -9.02 -9.23 2.57
C ALA A 9 -7.91 -8.83 1.59
N ILE A 10 -7.41 -9.81 0.81
CA ILE A 10 -6.34 -9.64 -0.17
C ILE A 10 -6.98 -9.58 -1.55
N THR A 11 -6.94 -8.44 -2.24
CA THR A 11 -7.49 -8.39 -3.60
C THR A 11 -6.60 -9.15 -4.56
N MET A 12 -7.19 -9.86 -5.53
CA MET A 12 -6.46 -10.58 -6.57
C MET A 12 -5.57 -9.66 -7.41
N GLY A 13 -5.91 -8.35 -7.53
CA GLY A 13 -5.28 -7.41 -8.45
C GLY A 13 -5.73 -7.61 -9.89
N ASP A 14 -4.95 -7.09 -10.84
CA ASP A 14 -5.20 -7.36 -12.26
C ASP A 14 -4.86 -8.85 -12.56
N PRO A 15 -5.84 -9.67 -12.96
CA PRO A 15 -5.61 -11.08 -13.20
C PRO A 15 -4.62 -11.36 -14.35
N ALA A 16 -4.46 -10.45 -15.30
CA ALA A 16 -3.46 -10.55 -16.36
C ALA A 16 -2.04 -10.19 -15.91
N GLY A 17 -1.88 -9.69 -14.67
CA GLY A 17 -0.61 -9.36 -14.04
C GLY A 17 -0.08 -10.46 -13.13
N ASN A 18 0.87 -10.07 -12.26
CA ASN A 18 1.51 -10.97 -11.31
C ASN A 18 0.73 -11.16 -10.00
N GLY A 19 -0.35 -10.40 -9.77
CA GLY A 19 -1.14 -10.43 -8.53
C GLY A 19 -1.57 -11.84 -8.10
N PRO A 20 -2.23 -12.63 -8.96
CA PRO A 20 -2.62 -14.02 -8.62
C PRO A 20 -1.42 -14.89 -8.24
N GLU A 21 -0.30 -14.78 -8.97
CA GLU A 21 0.92 -15.57 -8.73
C GLU A 21 1.55 -15.26 -7.38
N ILE A 22 1.76 -13.97 -7.07
CA ILE A 22 2.35 -13.57 -5.79
C ILE A 22 1.41 -13.84 -4.61
N THR A 23 0.10 -13.86 -4.83
CA THR A 23 -0.89 -14.25 -3.81
C THR A 23 -0.73 -15.72 -3.45
N VAL A 24 -0.63 -16.62 -4.43
CA VAL A 24 -0.39 -18.06 -4.18
C VAL A 24 0.93 -18.25 -3.42
N LYS A 25 2.02 -17.63 -3.89
CA LYS A 25 3.33 -17.74 -3.23
C LYS A 25 3.29 -17.23 -1.80
N ALA A 26 2.71 -16.06 -1.55
CA ALA A 26 2.60 -15.51 -0.21
C ALA A 26 1.77 -16.40 0.73
N LEU A 27 0.66 -16.97 0.24
CA LEU A 27 -0.21 -17.83 1.05
C LEU A 27 0.28 -19.29 1.15
N ALA A 28 1.34 -19.66 0.43
CA ALA A 28 2.07 -20.92 0.65
C ALA A 28 2.93 -20.87 1.93
N HIS A 29 3.27 -19.68 2.43
CA HIS A 29 3.95 -19.50 3.71
C HIS A 29 2.99 -19.76 4.89
N ALA A 30 3.18 -20.88 5.60
CA ALA A 30 2.29 -21.26 6.70
C ALA A 30 2.27 -20.25 7.86
N ASP A 31 3.37 -19.53 8.10
CA ASP A 31 3.50 -18.50 9.14
C ASP A 31 2.60 -17.27 8.88
N VAL A 32 2.14 -17.04 7.65
CA VAL A 32 1.12 -16.02 7.36
C VAL A 32 -0.15 -16.29 8.15
N TYR A 33 -0.56 -17.57 8.23
CA TYR A 33 -1.76 -17.99 8.97
C TYR A 33 -1.58 -17.95 10.50
N ASP A 34 -0.36 -17.79 10.97
CA ASP A 34 -0.09 -17.55 12.40
C ASP A 34 -0.41 -16.10 12.80
N ARG A 35 -0.32 -15.17 11.86
CA ARG A 35 -0.49 -13.72 12.06
C ARG A 35 -1.86 -13.21 11.64
N VAL A 36 -2.42 -13.74 10.55
CA VAL A 36 -3.68 -13.29 9.99
C VAL A 36 -4.58 -14.46 9.58
N LYS A 37 -5.84 -14.15 9.28
CA LYS A 37 -6.80 -14.97 8.57
C LYS A 37 -6.94 -14.41 7.15
N PRO A 38 -6.20 -14.93 6.16
CA PRO A 38 -6.19 -14.37 4.82
C PRO A 38 -7.42 -14.79 4.02
N LEU A 39 -8.11 -13.83 3.39
CA LEU A 39 -9.22 -14.05 2.46
C LEU A 39 -8.89 -13.37 1.14
N VAL A 40 -8.76 -14.14 0.07
CA VAL A 40 -8.59 -13.57 -1.27
C VAL A 40 -9.94 -13.08 -1.79
N VAL A 41 -9.97 -11.89 -2.41
CA VAL A 41 -11.16 -11.33 -3.04
C VAL A 41 -10.93 -11.22 -4.54
N GLY A 42 -11.69 -11.99 -5.33
CA GLY A 42 -11.54 -12.00 -6.78
C GLY A 42 -12.09 -13.27 -7.45
N ASP A 43 -11.55 -13.60 -8.60
CA ASP A 43 -11.97 -14.79 -9.35
C ASP A 43 -11.12 -16.01 -8.97
N ALA A 44 -11.75 -17.00 -8.34
CA ALA A 44 -11.09 -18.22 -7.89
C ALA A 44 -10.46 -19.01 -9.03
N SER A 45 -11.05 -18.97 -10.25
CA SER A 45 -10.50 -19.67 -11.41
C SER A 45 -9.10 -19.18 -11.78
N MET A 46 -8.81 -17.91 -11.51
CA MET A 46 -7.50 -17.32 -11.77
C MET A 46 -6.47 -17.75 -10.72
N ILE A 47 -6.87 -17.88 -9.45
CA ILE A 47 -6.01 -18.43 -8.40
C ILE A 47 -5.71 -19.91 -8.68
N GLU A 48 -6.74 -20.72 -9.03
CA GLU A 48 -6.59 -22.12 -9.44
C GLU A 48 -5.61 -22.26 -10.62
N LYS A 49 -5.75 -21.40 -11.65
CA LYS A 49 -4.92 -21.40 -12.87
C LYS A 49 -3.43 -21.20 -12.57
N VAL A 50 -3.08 -20.42 -11.56
CA VAL A 50 -1.68 -20.07 -11.27
C VAL A 50 -1.02 -20.96 -10.21
N LEU A 51 -1.71 -21.89 -9.55
CA LEU A 51 -1.12 -22.77 -8.53
C LEU A 51 0.16 -23.47 -9.03
N GLY A 52 0.08 -24.15 -10.17
CA GLY A 52 1.23 -24.83 -10.78
C GLY A 52 2.30 -23.87 -11.30
N ILE A 53 1.90 -22.70 -11.81
CA ILE A 53 2.80 -21.66 -12.30
C ILE A 53 3.60 -21.06 -11.14
N ALA A 54 2.95 -20.82 -10.02
CA ALA A 54 3.59 -20.31 -8.78
C ALA A 54 4.45 -21.36 -8.06
N GLY A 55 4.43 -22.62 -8.52
CA GLY A 55 5.23 -23.69 -7.93
C GLY A 55 4.54 -24.44 -6.78
N HIS A 56 3.25 -24.23 -6.56
CA HIS A 56 2.46 -24.81 -5.46
C HIS A 56 1.25 -25.62 -5.95
N PRO A 57 1.44 -26.66 -6.82
CA PRO A 57 0.34 -27.45 -7.33
C PRO A 57 -0.36 -28.31 -6.26
N GLU A 58 0.26 -28.46 -5.08
CA GLU A 58 -0.30 -29.18 -3.92
C GLU A 58 -1.36 -28.39 -3.18
N MET A 59 -1.41 -27.06 -3.34
CA MET A 59 -2.41 -26.22 -2.69
C MET A 59 -3.78 -26.37 -3.35
N SER A 60 -4.81 -26.05 -2.60
CA SER A 60 -6.20 -26.04 -3.06
C SER A 60 -6.83 -24.67 -2.94
N VAL A 61 -7.89 -24.42 -3.70
CA VAL A 61 -8.69 -23.19 -3.64
C VAL A 61 -10.08 -23.55 -3.15
N ARG A 62 -10.56 -22.83 -2.14
CA ARG A 62 -11.94 -22.90 -1.67
C ARG A 62 -12.69 -21.66 -2.11
N ARG A 63 -13.76 -21.83 -2.87
CA ARG A 63 -14.68 -20.75 -3.23
C ARG A 63 -15.66 -20.55 -2.09
N VAL A 64 -15.76 -19.31 -1.62
CA VAL A 64 -16.72 -18.91 -0.58
C VAL A 64 -17.59 -17.75 -1.08
N GLU A 65 -18.84 -17.69 -0.64
CA GLU A 65 -19.79 -16.61 -0.94
C GLU A 65 -19.91 -15.61 0.23
N SER A 66 -19.42 -15.99 1.40
CA SER A 66 -19.37 -15.15 2.60
C SER A 66 -18.07 -15.39 3.39
N VAL A 67 -17.67 -14.39 4.18
CA VAL A 67 -16.47 -14.48 5.05
C VAL A 67 -16.62 -15.62 6.08
N ALA A 68 -17.86 -15.91 6.51
CA ALA A 68 -18.15 -16.94 7.50
C ALA A 68 -17.89 -18.38 7.01
N GLU A 69 -17.84 -18.60 5.70
CA GLU A 69 -17.56 -19.91 5.11
C GLU A 69 -16.05 -20.23 5.02
N ALA A 70 -15.21 -19.20 5.17
CA ALA A 70 -13.77 -19.36 5.12
C ALA A 70 -13.24 -20.09 6.37
N THR A 71 -12.28 -21.00 6.18
CA THR A 71 -11.67 -21.77 7.28
C THR A 71 -10.29 -21.28 7.67
N PHE A 72 -9.61 -20.54 6.78
CA PHE A 72 -8.29 -19.97 7.01
C PHE A 72 -7.22 -21.00 7.39
N GLU A 73 -7.21 -22.12 6.68
CA GLU A 73 -6.28 -23.23 6.92
C GLU A 73 -5.10 -23.19 5.96
N PRO A 74 -3.85 -23.33 6.43
CA PRO A 74 -2.68 -23.44 5.54
C PRO A 74 -2.86 -24.54 4.49
N GLY A 75 -2.41 -24.29 3.26
CA GLY A 75 -2.55 -25.20 2.12
C GLY A 75 -3.88 -25.07 1.36
N THR A 76 -4.85 -24.33 1.91
CA THR A 76 -6.11 -23.99 1.22
C THR A 76 -6.28 -22.49 1.15
N ILE A 77 -6.42 -21.94 -0.05
CA ILE A 77 -6.68 -20.52 -0.26
C ILE A 77 -8.19 -20.29 -0.31
N ASP A 78 -8.72 -19.61 0.72
CA ASP A 78 -10.11 -19.18 0.72
C ASP A 78 -10.28 -17.95 -0.20
N VAL A 79 -11.15 -18.05 -1.19
CA VAL A 79 -11.43 -16.98 -2.16
C VAL A 79 -12.89 -16.59 -2.07
N PHE A 80 -13.16 -15.34 -1.68
CA PHE A 80 -14.46 -14.71 -1.90
C PHE A 80 -14.66 -14.60 -3.40
N HIS A 81 -15.40 -15.57 -3.94
CA HIS A 81 -15.45 -15.80 -5.38
C HIS A 81 -16.37 -14.81 -6.07
N MET A 82 -15.83 -14.22 -7.12
CA MET A 82 -16.56 -13.35 -8.03
C MET A 82 -16.31 -13.88 -9.45
N ASP A 83 -17.36 -14.27 -10.16
CA ASP A 83 -17.30 -14.77 -11.54
C ASP A 83 -17.06 -13.59 -12.50
N LEU A 84 -15.79 -13.28 -12.75
CA LEU A 84 -15.36 -12.04 -13.43
C LEU A 84 -14.62 -12.28 -14.73
N ILE A 85 -14.04 -13.48 -14.92
CA ILE A 85 -13.12 -13.77 -16.01
C ILE A 85 -13.70 -14.84 -16.92
N ASP A 86 -13.83 -14.50 -18.20
CA ASP A 86 -14.07 -15.46 -19.29
C ASP A 86 -12.74 -16.13 -19.66
N PRO A 87 -12.55 -17.43 -19.36
CA PRO A 87 -11.28 -18.10 -19.59
C PRO A 87 -10.88 -18.19 -21.06
N ASP A 88 -11.85 -18.13 -21.97
CA ASP A 88 -11.60 -18.21 -23.41
C ASP A 88 -11.06 -16.89 -23.99
N LYS A 89 -11.22 -15.77 -23.24
CA LYS A 89 -10.74 -14.43 -23.62
C LYS A 89 -9.55 -13.96 -22.81
N PHE A 90 -9.11 -14.78 -21.85
CA PHE A 90 -8.04 -14.40 -20.93
C PHE A 90 -6.65 -14.61 -21.51
N GLU A 91 -5.78 -13.61 -21.40
CA GLU A 91 -4.36 -13.70 -21.74
C GLU A 91 -3.50 -12.98 -20.70
N PHE A 92 -2.41 -13.64 -20.23
CA PHE A 92 -1.43 -13.00 -19.36
C PHE A 92 -0.68 -11.86 -20.07
N GLY A 93 -0.33 -10.81 -19.31
CA GLY A 93 0.50 -9.69 -19.77
C GLY A 93 -0.19 -8.78 -20.80
N LYS A 94 -1.51 -8.87 -20.95
CA LYS A 94 -2.27 -8.03 -21.87
C LYS A 94 -3.24 -7.09 -21.14
N VAL A 95 -3.26 -5.84 -21.58
CA VAL A 95 -4.27 -4.86 -21.16
C VAL A 95 -5.64 -5.33 -21.68
N SER A 96 -6.60 -5.47 -20.77
CA SER A 96 -7.94 -5.95 -21.07
C SER A 96 -8.97 -5.28 -20.17
N ALA A 97 -10.05 -4.74 -20.76
CA ALA A 97 -11.15 -4.18 -19.99
C ALA A 97 -11.78 -5.21 -19.03
N MET A 98 -11.86 -6.48 -19.43
CA MET A 98 -12.36 -7.57 -18.57
C MET A 98 -11.48 -7.69 -17.31
N CYS A 99 -10.15 -7.76 -17.46
CA CYS A 99 -9.21 -7.87 -16.35
C CYS A 99 -9.20 -6.59 -15.48
N GLY A 100 -9.29 -5.41 -16.11
CA GLY A 100 -9.40 -4.14 -15.43
C GLY A 100 -10.69 -4.03 -14.59
N MET A 101 -11.83 -4.48 -15.11
CA MET A 101 -13.10 -4.55 -14.38
C MET A 101 -13.01 -5.55 -13.22
N ALA A 102 -12.36 -6.70 -13.41
CA ALA A 102 -12.17 -7.69 -12.37
C ALA A 102 -11.33 -7.13 -11.20
N ALA A 103 -10.21 -6.46 -11.51
CA ALA A 103 -9.39 -5.79 -10.51
C ALA A 103 -10.18 -4.72 -9.74
N PHE A 104 -10.91 -3.87 -10.45
CA PHE A 104 -11.74 -2.82 -9.86
C PHE A 104 -12.83 -3.38 -8.93
N LYS A 105 -13.60 -4.37 -9.39
CA LYS A 105 -14.65 -5.00 -8.59
C LYS A 105 -14.10 -5.70 -7.35
N SER A 106 -12.93 -6.33 -7.44
CA SER A 106 -12.27 -6.95 -6.28
C SER A 106 -11.90 -5.91 -5.22
N VAL A 107 -11.41 -4.73 -5.65
CA VAL A 107 -11.11 -3.62 -4.73
C VAL A 107 -12.38 -3.09 -4.07
N VAL A 108 -13.44 -2.83 -4.85
CA VAL A 108 -14.72 -2.35 -4.31
C VAL A 108 -15.30 -3.34 -3.31
N LYS A 109 -15.28 -4.64 -3.64
CA LYS A 109 -15.76 -5.69 -2.73
C LYS A 109 -14.96 -5.74 -1.42
N ALA A 110 -13.63 -5.64 -1.49
CA ALA A 110 -12.80 -5.60 -0.29
C ALA A 110 -13.12 -4.37 0.60
N ILE A 111 -13.38 -3.22 -0.01
CA ILE A 111 -13.84 -2.02 0.73
C ILE A 111 -15.20 -2.27 1.39
N GLU A 112 -16.17 -2.84 0.66
CA GLU A 112 -17.50 -3.16 1.20
C GLU A 112 -17.40 -4.07 2.43
N LEU A 113 -16.63 -5.15 2.35
CA LEU A 113 -16.42 -6.09 3.46
C LEU A 113 -15.77 -5.39 4.67
N ALA A 114 -14.78 -4.53 4.44
CA ALA A 114 -14.10 -3.80 5.51
C ALA A 114 -15.02 -2.73 6.15
N MET A 115 -15.80 -2.02 5.36
CA MET A 115 -16.78 -1.05 5.86
C MET A 115 -17.93 -1.69 6.62
N ALA A 116 -18.29 -2.93 6.26
CA ALA A 116 -19.28 -3.74 6.99
C ALA A 116 -18.71 -4.37 8.28
N GLY A 117 -17.37 -4.29 8.50
CA GLY A 117 -16.72 -4.93 9.64
C GLY A 117 -16.61 -6.46 9.52
N GLU A 118 -16.79 -7.01 8.32
CA GLU A 118 -16.64 -8.45 8.05
C GLU A 118 -15.18 -8.85 7.93
N VAL A 119 -14.30 -7.91 7.55
CA VAL A 119 -12.84 -8.06 7.56
C VAL A 119 -12.20 -6.90 8.32
N ASP A 120 -11.05 -7.15 8.95
CA ASP A 120 -10.37 -6.18 9.82
C ASP A 120 -9.42 -5.25 9.02
N ALA A 121 -8.93 -5.70 7.86
CA ALA A 121 -8.06 -4.94 6.97
C ALA A 121 -8.19 -5.38 5.52
N THR A 122 -7.73 -4.50 4.62
CA THR A 122 -7.58 -4.79 3.19
C THR A 122 -6.13 -4.69 2.78
N CYS A 123 -5.66 -5.64 1.94
CA CYS A 123 -4.34 -5.66 1.34
C CYS A 123 -4.49 -5.79 -0.18
N THR A 124 -4.02 -4.80 -0.96
CA THR A 124 -4.28 -4.78 -2.40
C THR A 124 -3.06 -5.16 -3.22
N ASN A 125 -3.26 -6.10 -4.14
CA ASN A 125 -2.35 -6.32 -5.26
C ASN A 125 -2.48 -5.21 -6.32
N ALA A 126 -1.51 -5.11 -7.20
CA ALA A 126 -1.47 -4.08 -8.23
C ALA A 126 -2.63 -4.21 -9.23
N LEU A 127 -3.17 -3.07 -9.67
CA LEU A 127 -4.09 -2.98 -10.79
C LEU A 127 -3.43 -2.23 -11.98
N ASN A 128 -3.86 -2.54 -13.20
CA ASN A 128 -3.47 -1.79 -14.37
C ASN A 128 -4.46 -0.63 -14.58
N LYS A 129 -3.97 0.61 -14.49
CA LYS A 129 -4.82 1.81 -14.58
C LYS A 129 -5.48 1.95 -15.95
N GLU A 130 -4.76 1.62 -17.03
CA GLU A 130 -5.28 1.64 -18.40
C GLU A 130 -6.42 0.62 -18.56
N ALA A 131 -6.19 -0.64 -18.17
CA ALA A 131 -7.19 -1.71 -18.23
C ALA A 131 -8.44 -1.35 -17.42
N MET A 132 -8.26 -0.83 -16.21
CA MET A 132 -9.36 -0.41 -15.35
C MET A 132 -10.15 0.75 -15.95
N ASN A 133 -9.49 1.81 -16.39
CA ASN A 133 -10.19 2.97 -16.96
C ASN A 133 -10.83 2.64 -18.31
N LEU A 134 -10.23 1.77 -19.12
CA LEU A 134 -10.87 1.22 -20.32
C LEU A 134 -12.20 0.50 -20.00
N ALA A 135 -12.24 -0.21 -18.89
CA ALA A 135 -13.45 -0.88 -18.44
C ALA A 135 -14.53 0.08 -17.91
N LEU A 136 -14.11 1.19 -17.28
CA LEU A 136 -15.00 2.16 -16.64
C LEU A 136 -15.45 3.28 -17.58
N GLU A 137 -14.80 3.46 -18.74
CA GLU A 137 -15.11 4.49 -19.71
C GLU A 137 -16.61 4.48 -20.15
N PRO A 138 -17.24 3.31 -20.42
CA PRO A 138 -18.66 3.27 -20.77
C PRO A 138 -19.61 3.80 -19.70
N GLU A 139 -19.14 3.81 -18.43
CA GLU A 139 -19.89 4.34 -17.27
C GLU A 139 -19.58 5.82 -17.00
N GLY A 140 -18.68 6.44 -17.79
CA GLY A 140 -18.21 7.81 -17.59
C GLY A 140 -17.39 7.98 -16.31
N ARG A 141 -16.73 6.92 -15.83
CA ARG A 141 -15.95 6.89 -14.60
C ARG A 141 -14.47 6.79 -14.90
N HIS A 142 -13.66 7.46 -14.07
CA HIS A 142 -12.21 7.42 -14.14
C HIS A 142 -11.61 7.45 -12.74
N PHE A 143 -10.53 6.68 -12.51
CA PHE A 143 -9.76 6.71 -11.26
C PHE A 143 -8.27 6.66 -11.57
N ASP A 144 -7.50 7.47 -10.84
CA ASP A 144 -6.03 7.51 -10.95
C ASP A 144 -5.34 6.32 -10.25
N GLY A 145 -6.07 5.59 -9.43
CA GLY A 145 -5.57 4.39 -8.76
C GLY A 145 -6.34 4.02 -7.48
N HIS A 146 -5.78 3.09 -6.73
CA HIS A 146 -6.40 2.55 -5.52
C HIS A 146 -6.79 3.61 -4.50
N THR A 147 -5.90 4.57 -4.22
CA THR A 147 -6.13 5.58 -3.17
C THR A 147 -7.38 6.38 -3.44
N GLU A 148 -7.60 6.75 -4.71
CA GLU A 148 -8.79 7.50 -5.12
C GLU A 148 -10.06 6.64 -5.07
N ILE A 149 -9.97 5.34 -5.46
CA ILE A 149 -11.07 4.40 -5.30
C ILE A 149 -11.45 4.30 -3.82
N TYR A 150 -10.47 4.06 -2.94
CA TYR A 150 -10.72 3.98 -1.50
C TYR A 150 -11.32 5.26 -0.94
N ALA A 151 -10.77 6.44 -1.26
CA ALA A 151 -11.29 7.72 -0.82
C ALA A 151 -12.75 7.91 -1.25
N THR A 152 -13.07 7.59 -2.51
CA THR A 152 -14.43 7.71 -3.05
C THR A 152 -15.42 6.78 -2.36
N TYR A 153 -15.06 5.49 -2.22
CA TYR A 153 -15.99 4.49 -1.67
C TYR A 153 -16.09 4.51 -0.14
N THR A 154 -15.15 5.16 0.55
CA THR A 154 -15.24 5.40 2.01
C THR A 154 -15.74 6.80 2.36
N GLY A 155 -15.93 7.68 1.37
CA GLY A 155 -16.31 9.08 1.61
C GLY A 155 -15.22 9.90 2.30
N THR A 156 -13.94 9.52 2.16
CA THR A 156 -12.81 10.16 2.82
C THR A 156 -12.26 11.29 1.96
N SER A 157 -12.17 12.50 2.52
CA SER A 157 -11.55 13.67 1.86
C SER A 157 -10.12 13.95 2.31
N SER A 158 -9.74 13.44 3.48
CA SER A 158 -8.45 13.67 4.13
C SER A 158 -7.69 12.35 4.24
N TYR A 159 -6.66 12.18 3.43
CA TYR A 159 -5.83 10.99 3.41
C TYR A 159 -4.39 11.31 3.04
N ALA A 160 -3.46 10.42 3.40
CA ALA A 160 -2.06 10.51 3.00
C ALA A 160 -1.52 9.13 2.62
N MET A 161 -0.55 9.12 1.73
CA MET A 161 0.20 7.93 1.37
C MET A 161 1.44 7.82 2.25
N MET A 162 1.56 6.70 2.95
CA MET A 162 2.78 6.31 3.64
C MET A 162 3.43 5.17 2.88
N LEU A 163 4.73 5.25 2.66
CA LEU A 163 5.57 4.14 2.23
C LEU A 163 6.41 3.66 3.39
N ALA A 164 6.63 2.36 3.45
CA ALA A 164 7.49 1.74 4.45
C ALA A 164 8.40 0.68 3.84
N HIS A 165 9.63 0.62 4.37
CA HIS A 165 10.58 -0.46 4.16
C HIS A 165 11.24 -0.73 5.51
N HIS A 166 10.90 -1.86 6.14
CA HIS A 166 11.22 -2.15 7.53
C HIS A 166 10.81 -0.99 8.45
N ASP A 167 11.77 -0.38 9.14
CA ASP A 167 11.53 0.73 10.07
C ASP A 167 11.68 2.13 9.43
N LEU A 168 12.10 2.22 8.18
CA LEU A 168 12.07 3.47 7.43
C LEU A 168 10.65 3.70 6.90
N ARG A 169 9.97 4.72 7.44
CA ARG A 169 8.62 5.13 7.03
C ARG A 169 8.63 6.57 6.54
N VAL A 170 7.96 6.82 5.43
CA VAL A 170 7.80 8.16 4.87
C VAL A 170 6.33 8.41 4.56
N VAL A 171 5.82 9.58 4.94
CA VAL A 171 4.44 10.00 4.65
C VAL A 171 4.43 11.32 3.90
N HIS A 172 3.57 11.44 2.90
CA HIS A 172 3.64 12.47 1.89
C HIS A 172 2.58 13.56 2.05
N VAL A 173 3.01 14.82 1.99
CA VAL A 173 2.11 15.99 1.91
C VAL A 173 1.43 16.03 0.55
N SER A 174 2.19 15.77 -0.52
CA SER A 174 1.67 15.59 -1.88
C SER A 174 2.33 14.41 -2.59
N THR A 175 1.64 13.80 -3.57
CA THR A 175 2.14 12.64 -4.32
C THR A 175 2.06 12.87 -5.83
N HIS A 176 1.04 12.38 -6.51
CA HIS A 176 0.93 12.35 -7.97
C HIS A 176 0.48 13.70 -8.54
N CYS A 177 1.37 14.68 -8.56
CA CYS A 177 1.18 15.99 -9.18
C CYS A 177 2.50 16.51 -9.73
N ALA A 178 2.45 17.53 -10.61
CA ALA A 178 3.66 18.16 -11.10
C ALA A 178 4.47 18.77 -9.94
N LEU A 179 5.81 18.72 -9.98
CA LEU A 179 6.66 19.25 -8.91
C LEU A 179 6.37 20.72 -8.59
N ARG A 180 6.07 21.55 -9.58
CA ARG A 180 5.66 22.94 -9.38
C ARG A 180 4.38 23.04 -8.57
N GLU A 181 3.39 22.21 -8.86
CA GLU A 181 2.14 22.13 -8.12
C GLU A 181 2.35 21.58 -6.70
N ALA A 182 3.28 20.63 -6.53
CA ALA A 182 3.64 20.11 -5.22
C ALA A 182 4.13 21.21 -4.27
N CYS A 183 4.92 22.18 -4.78
CA CYS A 183 5.33 23.36 -4.00
C CYS A 183 4.13 24.20 -3.52
N ASP A 184 3.13 24.38 -4.40
CA ASP A 184 1.92 25.14 -4.07
C ASP A 184 1.02 24.43 -3.04
N ARG A 185 1.12 23.09 -2.97
CA ARG A 185 0.38 22.23 -2.03
C ARG A 185 1.00 22.20 -0.63
N VAL A 186 2.22 22.70 -0.44
CA VAL A 186 2.84 22.81 0.88
C VAL A 186 2.17 23.97 1.64
N LYS A 187 1.16 23.63 2.43
CA LYS A 187 0.38 24.56 3.25
C LYS A 187 0.35 24.06 4.69
N LYS A 188 0.39 25.02 5.63
CA LYS A 188 0.41 24.75 7.08
C LYS A 188 -0.60 23.67 7.49
N ASP A 189 -1.86 23.84 7.10
CA ASP A 189 -2.94 22.92 7.52
C ASP A 189 -2.72 21.52 6.97
N ARG A 190 -2.26 21.41 5.70
CA ARG A 190 -1.98 20.11 5.08
C ARG A 190 -0.75 19.43 5.69
N VAL A 191 0.32 20.19 5.98
CA VAL A 191 1.51 19.65 6.65
C VAL A 191 1.15 19.15 8.05
N LEU A 192 0.40 19.92 8.83
CA LEU A 192 -0.09 19.52 10.15
C LEU A 192 -0.94 18.27 10.10
N GLU A 193 -1.87 18.18 9.16
CA GLU A 193 -2.71 17.00 8.93
C GLU A 193 -1.85 15.75 8.69
N VAL A 194 -0.84 15.84 7.81
CA VAL A 194 0.03 14.72 7.49
C VAL A 194 0.94 14.32 8.65
N ILE A 195 1.41 15.29 9.46
CA ILE A 195 2.13 15.00 10.70
C ILE A 195 1.25 14.16 11.63
N LYS A 196 -0.01 14.54 11.82
CA LYS A 196 -0.97 13.82 12.68
C LYS A 196 -1.24 12.42 12.16
N LEU A 197 -1.52 12.27 10.86
CA LEU A 197 -1.73 10.97 10.23
C LEU A 197 -0.51 10.04 10.37
N GLY A 198 0.69 10.58 10.22
CA GLY A 198 1.94 9.83 10.40
C GLY A 198 2.16 9.39 11.85
N ASN A 199 1.94 10.29 12.81
CA ASN A 199 2.01 9.99 14.24
C ASN A 199 1.02 8.88 14.63
N ASP A 200 -0.24 9.01 14.22
CA ASP A 200 -1.29 8.03 14.51
C ASP A 200 -0.99 6.66 13.89
N ALA A 201 -0.40 6.63 12.70
CA ALA A 201 0.05 5.38 12.08
C ALA A 201 1.14 4.70 12.91
N CYS A 202 2.11 5.45 13.44
CA CYS A 202 3.16 4.92 14.30
C CYS A 202 2.60 4.39 15.62
N LEU A 203 1.67 5.12 16.26
CA LEU A 203 0.97 4.64 17.47
C LEU A 203 0.25 3.31 17.21
N ARG A 204 -0.50 3.20 16.10
CA ARG A 204 -1.18 1.97 15.70
C ARG A 204 -0.24 0.83 15.32
N LEU A 205 1.00 1.11 14.95
CA LEU A 205 2.06 0.12 14.75
C LEU A 205 2.73 -0.30 16.07
N GLY A 206 2.24 0.17 17.23
CA GLY A 206 2.74 -0.17 18.55
C GLY A 206 3.94 0.66 19.00
N ILE A 207 4.22 1.80 18.37
CA ILE A 207 5.28 2.73 18.80
C ILE A 207 4.66 3.70 19.80
N GLU A 208 4.90 3.50 21.09
CA GLU A 208 4.25 4.28 22.17
C GLU A 208 4.59 5.79 22.14
N HIS A 209 5.81 6.14 21.70
CA HIS A 209 6.31 7.51 21.64
C HIS A 209 6.95 7.79 20.28
N PRO A 210 6.14 7.99 19.21
CA PRO A 210 6.66 8.21 17.87
C PRO A 210 7.47 9.51 17.78
N ARG A 211 8.66 9.42 17.20
CA ARG A 211 9.51 10.56 16.86
C ARG A 211 9.31 10.91 15.40
N VAL A 212 8.60 12.00 15.15
CA VAL A 212 8.26 12.45 13.81
C VAL A 212 9.30 13.44 13.32
N ALA A 213 9.88 13.22 12.13
CA ALA A 213 10.70 14.20 11.46
C ALA A 213 9.95 14.85 10.31
N VAL A 214 10.12 16.15 10.10
CA VAL A 214 9.53 16.87 8.96
C VAL A 214 10.65 17.41 8.07
N ALA A 215 10.66 16.96 6.82
CA ALA A 215 11.61 17.46 5.82
C ALA A 215 11.30 18.90 5.41
N GLY A 216 12.32 19.69 5.10
CA GLY A 216 12.13 20.94 4.39
C GLY A 216 11.76 20.68 2.91
N LEU A 217 11.16 21.67 2.27
CA LEU A 217 10.90 21.66 0.82
C LEU A 217 12.14 22.04 0.03
N ASN A 218 12.80 23.13 0.52
CA ASN A 218 13.92 23.75 -0.18
C ASN A 218 15.28 23.20 0.30
N PRO A 219 16.36 23.37 -0.50
CA PRO A 219 17.70 23.00 -0.06
C PRO A 219 18.06 23.61 1.31
N HIS A 220 18.71 22.82 2.16
CA HIS A 220 19.10 23.20 3.52
C HIS A 220 17.93 23.72 4.38
N ALA A 221 16.71 23.20 4.12
CA ALA A 221 15.48 23.64 4.77
C ALA A 221 15.29 25.19 4.66
N GLY A 222 15.52 25.72 3.45
CA GLY A 222 15.32 27.13 3.10
C GLY A 222 16.43 28.09 3.53
N GLU A 223 17.43 27.66 4.34
CA GLU A 223 18.55 28.49 4.84
C GLU A 223 18.08 29.88 5.32
N ASN A 224 17.13 29.92 6.26
CA ASN A 224 16.52 31.14 6.80
C ASN A 224 15.88 32.06 5.72
N GLY A 225 15.32 31.48 4.66
CA GLY A 225 14.63 32.19 3.58
C GLY A 225 15.52 32.53 2.38
N LEU A 226 16.79 32.07 2.37
CA LEU A 226 17.69 32.29 1.23
C LEU A 226 17.25 31.54 -0.02
N PHE A 227 16.69 30.32 0.13
CA PHE A 227 16.27 29.44 -0.97
C PHE A 227 14.76 29.27 -1.11
N GLY A 228 13.97 30.05 -0.37
CA GLY A 228 12.51 29.97 -0.32
C GLY A 228 12.00 30.25 1.09
N THR A 229 10.71 30.53 1.22
CA THR A 229 10.09 30.91 2.50
C THR A 229 9.07 29.90 3.01
N GLU A 230 8.83 28.82 2.27
CA GLU A 230 7.82 27.79 2.60
C GLU A 230 8.08 27.15 3.98
N GLU A 231 9.35 26.99 4.35
CA GLU A 231 9.72 26.51 5.68
C GLU A 231 9.28 27.46 6.79
N ILE A 232 9.42 28.78 6.57
CA ILE A 232 9.10 29.82 7.55
C ILE A 232 7.59 30.06 7.60
N GLU A 233 6.93 30.12 6.43
CA GLU A 233 5.54 30.55 6.31
C GLU A 233 4.55 29.39 6.53
N GLU A 234 4.94 28.15 6.20
CA GLU A 234 4.03 27.02 6.18
C GLU A 234 4.50 25.85 7.07
N ILE A 235 5.74 25.36 6.88
CA ILE A 235 6.19 24.10 7.51
C ILE A 235 6.45 24.28 9.01
N ALA A 236 7.24 25.29 9.40
CA ALA A 236 7.52 25.54 10.81
C ALA A 236 6.27 25.86 11.63
N PRO A 237 5.31 26.69 11.14
CA PRO A 237 4.04 26.89 11.84
C PRO A 237 3.18 25.62 11.99
N ALA A 238 3.27 24.65 11.05
CA ALA A 238 2.61 23.34 11.18
C ALA A 238 3.26 22.49 12.27
N ILE A 239 4.59 22.48 12.33
CA ILE A 239 5.37 21.76 13.35
C ILE A 239 5.04 22.32 14.75
N GLU A 240 5.02 23.64 14.92
CA GLU A 240 4.67 24.26 16.20
C GLU A 240 3.23 23.92 16.64
N ALA A 241 2.29 23.87 15.68
CA ALA A 241 0.93 23.45 15.96
C ALA A 241 0.87 21.95 16.39
N ALA A 242 1.62 21.07 15.76
CA ALA A 242 1.71 19.66 16.12
C ALA A 242 2.32 19.46 17.53
N ARG A 243 3.37 20.22 17.87
CA ARG A 243 3.97 20.24 19.22
C ARG A 243 2.99 20.70 20.29
N ALA A 244 2.17 21.70 19.98
CA ALA A 244 1.14 22.17 20.89
C ALA A 244 0.04 21.11 21.15
N GLU A 245 -0.15 20.16 20.23
CA GLU A 245 -1.02 19.01 20.40
C GLU A 245 -0.32 17.80 21.08
N GLY A 246 0.96 17.95 21.47
CA GLY A 246 1.71 16.92 22.22
C GLY A 246 2.46 15.92 21.35
N ILE A 247 2.59 16.14 20.03
CA ILE A 247 3.34 15.28 19.12
C ILE A 247 4.84 15.60 19.25
N ASP A 248 5.67 14.55 19.42
CA ASP A 248 7.14 14.69 19.39
C ASP A 248 7.58 14.81 17.92
N VAL A 249 7.78 16.04 17.47
CA VAL A 249 8.08 16.39 16.10
C VAL A 249 9.25 17.34 15.97
N GLU A 250 10.20 17.01 15.09
CA GLU A 250 11.39 17.81 14.79
C GLU A 250 11.39 18.25 13.32
N GLY A 251 11.80 19.49 13.08
CA GLY A 251 11.93 20.04 11.73
C GLY A 251 11.73 21.58 11.70
N PRO A 252 11.71 22.17 10.47
CA PRO A 252 12.05 21.53 9.20
C PRO A 252 13.53 21.13 9.14
N LEU A 253 13.81 19.92 8.62
CA LEU A 253 15.16 19.36 8.54
C LEU A 253 15.65 19.29 7.09
N PRO A 254 16.95 19.52 6.81
CA PRO A 254 17.52 19.32 5.48
C PRO A 254 17.36 17.88 5.01
N SER A 255 16.72 17.67 3.84
CA SER A 255 16.37 16.35 3.32
C SER A 255 17.58 15.50 2.97
N ASP A 256 18.68 16.12 2.55
CA ASP A 256 19.93 15.45 2.16
C ASP A 256 20.59 14.67 3.30
N SER A 257 20.41 15.10 4.53
CA SER A 257 20.98 14.46 5.72
C SER A 257 19.94 13.72 6.58
N LEU A 258 18.66 14.09 6.46
CA LEU A 258 17.57 13.54 7.27
C LEU A 258 17.41 12.02 7.13
N PHE A 259 17.43 11.51 5.89
CA PHE A 259 17.12 10.10 5.63
C PHE A 259 18.17 9.14 6.16
N SER A 260 19.44 9.55 6.26
CA SER A 260 20.47 8.72 6.89
C SER A 260 20.22 8.53 8.39
N LYS A 261 19.71 9.56 9.07
CA LYS A 261 19.30 9.49 10.49
C LYS A 261 18.04 8.64 10.65
N ALA A 262 17.05 8.82 9.77
CA ALA A 262 15.82 8.03 9.79
C ALA A 262 16.10 6.55 9.56
N LEU A 263 16.93 6.20 8.57
CA LEU A 263 17.37 4.83 8.32
C LEU A 263 18.11 4.23 9.53
N GLY A 264 18.87 5.05 10.25
CA GLY A 264 19.58 4.68 11.49
C GLY A 264 18.68 4.59 12.73
N GLY A 265 17.36 4.76 12.59
CA GLY A 265 16.39 4.65 13.69
C GLY A 265 16.33 5.86 14.61
N TRP A 266 16.82 7.04 14.17
CA TRP A 266 16.68 8.27 14.96
C TRP A 266 15.24 8.77 14.98
N TYR A 267 14.49 8.57 13.89
CA TYR A 267 13.08 8.91 13.73
C TYR A 267 12.27 7.67 13.33
N ASP A 268 11.02 7.65 13.75
CA ASP A 268 10.10 6.55 13.48
C ASP A 268 9.30 6.76 12.20
N ILE A 269 9.15 8.03 11.76
CA ILE A 269 8.53 8.41 10.51
C ILE A 269 9.04 9.78 10.03
N VAL A 270 9.11 9.95 8.70
CA VAL A 270 9.49 11.20 8.04
C VAL A 270 8.31 11.73 7.23
N VAL A 271 7.91 12.97 7.49
CA VAL A 271 6.95 13.72 6.68
C VAL A 271 7.71 14.41 5.55
N VAL A 272 7.32 14.12 4.30
CA VAL A 272 7.95 14.65 3.09
C VAL A 272 6.97 15.50 2.29
N MET A 273 7.50 16.50 1.59
CA MET A 273 6.68 17.52 0.92
C MET A 273 6.16 17.05 -0.44
N TYR A 274 6.93 16.22 -1.15
CA TYR A 274 6.60 15.75 -2.50
C TYR A 274 7.05 14.30 -2.73
N HIS A 275 6.53 13.72 -3.81
CA HIS A 275 6.68 12.30 -4.16
C HIS A 275 8.14 11.81 -4.10
N ASP A 276 9.04 12.36 -4.91
CA ASP A 276 10.40 11.85 -5.05
C ASP A 276 11.24 12.06 -3.79
N GLN A 277 10.93 13.07 -2.97
CA GLN A 277 11.62 13.32 -1.72
C GLN A 277 11.54 12.12 -0.76
N GLY A 278 10.42 11.37 -0.77
CA GLY A 278 10.26 10.17 0.04
C GLY A 278 10.53 8.87 -0.72
N HIS A 279 10.12 8.79 -1.99
CA HIS A 279 10.26 7.58 -2.79
C HIS A 279 11.72 7.25 -3.12
N ILE A 280 12.54 8.25 -3.48
CA ILE A 280 13.94 8.02 -3.84
C ILE A 280 14.71 7.36 -2.69
N PRO A 281 14.76 7.93 -1.47
CA PRO A 281 15.51 7.30 -0.38
C PRO A 281 14.97 5.93 -0.01
N LEU A 282 13.65 5.75 0.05
CA LEU A 282 13.04 4.48 0.42
C LEU A 282 13.31 3.39 -0.62
N LYS A 283 13.13 3.69 -1.90
CA LYS A 283 13.36 2.71 -2.98
C LYS A 283 14.85 2.44 -3.20
N THR A 284 15.73 3.40 -2.93
CA THR A 284 17.19 3.18 -2.99
C THR A 284 17.62 2.13 -1.96
N VAL A 285 16.98 2.06 -0.81
CA VAL A 285 17.26 1.07 0.24
C VAL A 285 16.52 -0.24 0.00
N GLY A 286 15.24 -0.18 -0.37
CA GLY A 286 14.34 -1.34 -0.43
C GLY A 286 14.36 -2.10 -1.77
N PHE A 287 14.96 -1.53 -2.83
CA PHE A 287 14.99 -2.14 -4.15
C PHE A 287 16.43 -2.48 -4.52
N VAL A 288 16.76 -3.75 -4.51
CA VAL A 288 18.12 -4.24 -4.80
C VAL A 288 18.15 -4.90 -6.17
N TYR A 289 18.91 -4.32 -7.10
CA TYR A 289 19.12 -4.87 -8.44
C TYR A 289 20.45 -5.65 -8.50
N ASP A 290 20.35 -6.94 -8.80
CA ASP A 290 21.52 -7.79 -9.03
C ASP A 290 22.01 -7.62 -10.47
N ARG A 291 23.24 -7.13 -10.61
CA ARG A 291 23.89 -6.92 -11.91
C ARG A 291 24.28 -8.22 -12.60
N GLU A 292 24.63 -9.25 -11.83
CA GLU A 292 25.08 -10.54 -12.38
C GLU A 292 23.86 -11.34 -12.87
N ALA A 293 22.82 -11.41 -12.05
CA ALA A 293 21.56 -12.06 -12.40
C ALA A 293 20.69 -11.24 -13.36
N GLN A 294 21.00 -9.94 -13.57
CA GLN A 294 20.19 -8.98 -14.32
C GLN A 294 18.72 -8.95 -13.87
N ALA A 295 18.49 -9.07 -12.57
CA ALA A 295 17.17 -9.17 -11.95
C ALA A 295 17.08 -8.39 -10.64
N TRP A 296 15.87 -8.08 -10.22
CA TRP A 296 15.63 -7.54 -8.89
C TRP A 296 15.74 -8.64 -7.84
N GLN A 297 16.64 -8.49 -6.86
CA GLN A 297 16.77 -9.41 -5.73
C GLN A 297 15.70 -9.17 -4.67
N ALA A 298 15.35 -7.90 -4.43
CA ALA A 298 14.35 -7.51 -3.46
C ALA A 298 13.51 -6.35 -3.99
N VAL A 299 12.20 -6.40 -3.72
CA VAL A 299 11.23 -5.32 -3.87
C VAL A 299 10.35 -5.41 -2.63
N GLU A 300 10.75 -4.75 -1.54
CA GLU A 300 10.20 -4.99 -0.20
C GLU A 300 9.31 -3.84 0.30
N GLY A 301 9.06 -2.83 -0.52
CA GLY A 301 8.24 -1.68 -0.14
C GLY A 301 6.78 -2.05 0.14
N VAL A 302 6.19 -1.33 1.09
CA VAL A 302 4.76 -1.39 1.41
C VAL A 302 4.17 0.00 1.26
N ASN A 303 3.00 0.08 0.64
CA ASN A 303 2.21 1.30 0.57
C ASN A 303 1.01 1.20 1.52
N VAL A 304 0.81 2.21 2.36
CA VAL A 304 -0.30 2.31 3.31
C VAL A 304 -1.09 3.59 3.05
N SER A 305 -2.41 3.49 2.94
CA SER A 305 -3.28 4.66 2.87
C SER A 305 -3.74 5.04 4.27
N LEU A 306 -3.27 6.19 4.76
CA LEU A 306 -3.64 6.74 6.07
C LEU A 306 -4.87 7.66 5.96
N GLY A 307 -5.61 7.81 7.06
CA GLY A 307 -6.80 8.67 7.14
C GLY A 307 -8.10 7.98 6.71
N LEU A 308 -8.04 6.78 6.14
CA LEU A 308 -9.23 6.01 5.81
C LEU A 308 -9.90 5.44 7.07
N PRO A 309 -11.24 5.25 7.09
CA PRO A 309 -11.95 4.61 8.20
C PRO A 309 -11.64 3.11 8.31
N ILE A 310 -11.01 2.52 7.31
CA ILE A 310 -10.60 1.12 7.23
C ILE A 310 -9.08 1.02 7.03
N VAL A 311 -8.47 -0.10 7.42
CA VAL A 311 -7.05 -0.35 7.15
C VAL A 311 -6.85 -0.73 5.70
N ARG A 312 -5.95 -0.03 5.02
CA ARG A 312 -5.55 -0.38 3.65
C ARG A 312 -4.03 -0.38 3.51
N THR A 313 -3.49 -1.54 3.14
CA THR A 313 -2.10 -1.71 2.70
C THR A 313 -2.05 -2.19 1.25
N SER A 314 -0.91 -2.09 0.62
CA SER A 314 -0.70 -2.66 -0.72
C SER A 314 0.76 -2.96 -1.01
N VAL A 315 0.98 -3.77 -2.03
CA VAL A 315 2.28 -3.90 -2.67
C VAL A 315 2.76 -2.54 -3.23
N ASP A 316 4.07 -2.32 -3.27
CA ASP A 316 4.72 -1.09 -3.79
C ASP A 316 5.34 -1.31 -5.19
N HIS A 317 4.74 -2.17 -6.00
CA HIS A 317 5.15 -2.42 -7.38
C HIS A 317 3.94 -2.43 -8.33
N GLY A 318 4.19 -2.40 -9.63
CA GLY A 318 3.16 -2.49 -10.66
C GLY A 318 2.69 -3.93 -10.93
N THR A 319 1.86 -4.08 -11.96
CA THR A 319 1.24 -5.36 -12.35
C THR A 319 2.21 -6.40 -12.89
N GLY A 320 3.45 -6.04 -13.24
CA GLY A 320 4.47 -6.98 -13.70
C GLY A 320 4.03 -7.81 -14.92
N PHE A 321 3.40 -7.17 -15.91
CA PHE A 321 2.87 -7.84 -17.10
C PHE A 321 3.94 -8.63 -17.89
N ASP A 322 5.18 -8.17 -17.85
CA ASP A 322 6.33 -8.85 -18.44
C ASP A 322 6.70 -10.18 -17.75
N GLN A 323 6.30 -10.36 -16.50
CA GLN A 323 6.55 -11.55 -15.68
C GLN A 323 5.31 -12.41 -15.46
N ALA A 324 4.12 -11.88 -15.74
CA ALA A 324 2.85 -12.56 -15.47
C ALA A 324 2.78 -13.94 -16.13
N GLY A 325 2.37 -14.95 -15.36
CA GLY A 325 2.23 -16.33 -15.83
C GLY A 325 3.54 -17.09 -16.04
N LYS A 326 4.68 -16.57 -15.54
CA LYS A 326 6.01 -17.21 -15.69
C LYS A 326 6.54 -17.86 -14.41
N GLY A 327 5.90 -17.67 -13.28
CA GLY A 327 6.37 -18.19 -11.98
C GLY A 327 7.59 -17.45 -11.41
N THR A 328 7.95 -16.29 -11.95
CA THR A 328 9.18 -15.57 -11.60
C THR A 328 8.97 -14.37 -10.68
N SER A 329 7.73 -14.00 -10.42
CA SER A 329 7.42 -12.85 -9.56
C SER A 329 7.73 -13.14 -8.09
N ASN A 330 8.20 -12.11 -7.38
CA ASN A 330 8.56 -12.17 -5.96
C ASN A 330 7.39 -11.69 -5.10
N GLU A 331 7.09 -12.40 -4.01
CA GLU A 331 5.97 -12.15 -3.10
C GLU A 331 6.30 -11.28 -1.87
N LEU A 332 7.56 -10.88 -1.67
CA LEU A 332 8.00 -10.19 -0.45
C LEU A 332 7.22 -8.90 -0.16
N SER A 333 6.93 -8.10 -1.19
CA SER A 333 6.12 -6.89 -1.01
C SER A 333 4.72 -7.21 -0.48
N LEU A 334 4.10 -8.29 -0.95
CA LEU A 334 2.78 -8.73 -0.48
C LEU A 334 2.86 -9.26 0.96
N LEU A 335 3.87 -10.06 1.30
CA LEU A 335 4.10 -10.56 2.66
C LEU A 335 4.25 -9.39 3.64
N ASN A 336 5.06 -8.40 3.30
CA ASN A 336 5.24 -7.20 4.11
C ASN A 336 3.95 -6.38 4.22
N ALA A 337 3.17 -6.27 3.13
CA ALA A 337 1.89 -5.56 3.14
C ALA A 337 0.85 -6.27 4.03
N ILE A 338 0.82 -7.61 4.05
CA ILE A 338 -0.02 -8.40 4.96
C ILE A 338 0.41 -8.19 6.41
N ASP A 339 1.71 -8.15 6.70
CA ASP A 339 2.22 -7.91 8.04
C ASP A 339 1.84 -6.52 8.56
N TYR A 340 2.00 -5.49 7.73
CA TYR A 340 1.55 -4.13 8.06
C TYR A 340 0.03 -4.08 8.28
N ALA A 341 -0.76 -4.79 7.47
CA ALA A 341 -2.21 -4.88 7.64
C ALA A 341 -2.57 -5.51 8.98
N ALA A 342 -1.90 -6.60 9.35
CA ALA A 342 -2.09 -7.29 10.63
C ALA A 342 -1.83 -6.36 11.82
N ARG A 343 -0.67 -5.69 11.84
CA ARG A 343 -0.26 -4.77 12.91
C ARG A 343 -1.22 -3.58 13.04
N LEU A 344 -1.61 -2.97 11.92
CA LEU A 344 -2.55 -1.85 11.92
C LEU A 344 -3.99 -2.23 12.30
N ALA A 345 -4.37 -3.51 12.20
CA ALA A 345 -5.68 -4.02 12.55
C ALA A 345 -5.77 -4.50 14.01
N SER A 346 -4.65 -4.78 14.68
CA SER A 346 -4.62 -5.40 16.03
C SER A 346 -5.21 -4.51 17.12
N ASP A 347 -5.30 -3.20 16.91
CA ASP A 347 -5.79 -2.22 17.88
C ASP A 347 -7.27 -1.80 17.66
N ARG A 348 -8.07 -2.61 16.91
CA ARG A 348 -9.49 -2.32 16.64
C ARG A 348 -10.45 -3.20 17.43
#